data_4334f5aaf6679ae89b734a45f851bdeb
#
_entry.id   4334f5aaf6679ae89b734a45f851bdeb
#
_cell.length_a   1.000
_cell.length_b   1.000
_cell.length_c   1.000
_cell.angle_alpha   90.00
_cell.angle_beta   90.00
_cell.angle_gamma   90.00
#
_symmetry.space_group_name_H-M   'P 1'
#
loop_
_entity.id
_entity.type
_entity.pdbx_description
1 polymer ?
#
loop_
_entity_poly.entity_id
_entity_poly.type
_entity_poly.pdbx_seq_one_letter_code
_entity_poly.pdbx_strand_id
1 'polypeptide(L)'
;MKQIDLHVHSTCSDGTDSPAVLVDKAVDKGLAAFALTDHDTTRGVKEALLACENVNKTGHELEVIPGVEISTNYDNTEIHVVGLFIDYNDNEFNSFLNKQLSSRDERNKRVCERFQNIGINITYEDMLKTYGDAVITRAHFADRLVAIGAVGDRN
;
A
#
# COMPACT_ATOMS: atom_id res chain seq x y z
N MET A 1 -12.43 -10.58 23.87
CA MET A 1 -12.75 -10.91 22.46
C MET A 1 -11.47 -10.63 21.68
N LYS A 2 -10.94 -11.57 20.90
CA LYS A 2 -9.74 -11.34 20.08
C LYS A 2 -10.12 -10.37 18.95
N GLN A 3 -9.34 -9.31 18.75
CA GLN A 3 -9.55 -8.32 17.68
C GLN A 3 -8.74 -8.70 16.45
N ILE A 4 -9.24 -8.37 15.28
CA ILE A 4 -8.56 -8.57 13.99
C ILE A 4 -8.69 -7.29 13.15
N ASP A 5 -7.72 -7.06 12.23
CA ASP A 5 -7.76 -6.00 11.23
C ASP A 5 -7.45 -6.60 9.86
N LEU A 6 -8.43 -6.58 8.95
CA LEU A 6 -8.32 -7.25 7.64
C LEU A 6 -8.00 -6.29 6.49
N HIS A 7 -7.62 -5.05 6.78
CA HIS A 7 -7.32 -4.06 5.75
C HIS A 7 -6.21 -3.10 6.23
N VAL A 8 -4.96 -3.49 6.04
CA VAL A 8 -3.79 -2.75 6.52
C VAL A 8 -2.81 -2.52 5.38
N HIS A 9 -2.27 -1.29 5.28
CA HIS A 9 -1.29 -0.89 4.29
C HIS A 9 0.07 -0.61 4.93
N SER A 10 1.13 -0.98 4.21
CA SER A 10 2.52 -0.71 4.57
C SER A 10 3.14 0.36 3.68
N THR A 11 4.42 0.65 3.93
CA THR A 11 5.25 1.48 3.04
C THR A 11 5.49 0.86 1.66
N CYS A 12 5.01 -0.34 1.37
CA CYS A 12 5.01 -0.90 0.02
C CYS A 12 3.92 -0.27 -0.87
N SER A 13 2.90 0.36 -0.26
CA SER A 13 1.94 1.24 -0.93
C SER A 13 1.86 2.58 -0.20
N ASP A 14 0.77 2.93 0.44
CA ASP A 14 0.53 4.24 1.05
C ASP A 14 0.40 4.22 2.57
N GLY A 15 0.77 3.14 3.20
CA GLY A 15 0.98 3.09 4.65
C GLY A 15 2.26 3.83 5.06
N THR A 16 2.36 4.17 6.33
CA THR A 16 3.49 4.91 6.90
C THR A 16 4.52 4.03 7.59
N ASP A 17 4.18 2.78 7.84
CA ASP A 17 5.03 1.82 8.56
C ASP A 17 5.49 0.69 7.62
N SER A 18 6.71 0.18 7.85
CA SER A 18 7.15 -1.02 7.14
C SER A 18 6.31 -2.24 7.53
N PRO A 19 6.28 -3.30 6.70
CA PRO A 19 5.57 -4.52 7.03
C PRO A 19 5.98 -5.11 8.39
N ALA A 20 7.25 -5.07 8.75
CA ALA A 20 7.74 -5.55 10.04
C ALA A 20 7.24 -4.68 11.22
N VAL A 21 7.25 -3.36 11.08
CA VAL A 21 6.74 -2.44 12.11
C VAL A 21 5.23 -2.63 12.32
N LEU A 22 4.48 -2.96 11.28
CA LEU A 22 3.05 -3.28 11.42
C LEU A 22 2.82 -4.54 12.28
N VAL A 23 3.69 -5.54 12.17
CA VAL A 23 3.66 -6.73 13.03
C VAL A 23 3.87 -6.35 14.51
N ASP A 24 4.89 -5.53 14.81
CA ASP A 24 5.14 -5.07 16.18
C ASP A 24 3.92 -4.28 16.72
N LYS A 25 3.36 -3.37 15.91
CA LYS A 25 2.16 -2.62 16.30
C LYS A 25 0.93 -3.50 16.48
N ALA A 26 0.78 -4.58 15.71
CA ALA A 26 -0.31 -5.55 15.88
C ALA A 26 -0.18 -6.30 17.21
N VAL A 27 1.05 -6.69 17.58
CA VAL A 27 1.35 -7.30 18.89
C VAL A 27 1.02 -6.32 20.02
N ASP A 28 1.50 -5.09 19.95
CA ASP A 28 1.27 -4.05 20.96
C ASP A 28 -0.23 -3.75 21.16
N LYS A 29 -1.02 -3.82 20.08
CA LYS A 29 -2.47 -3.65 20.13
C LYS A 29 -3.23 -4.91 20.54
N GLY A 30 -2.55 -6.04 20.72
CA GLY A 30 -3.18 -7.31 21.08
C GLY A 30 -4.08 -7.88 19.98
N LEU A 31 -3.78 -7.62 18.71
CA LEU A 31 -4.50 -8.23 17.60
C LEU A 31 -4.22 -9.73 17.56
N ALA A 32 -5.25 -10.52 17.23
CA ALA A 32 -5.10 -11.94 16.94
C ALA A 32 -4.65 -12.20 15.51
N ALA A 33 -5.07 -11.32 14.57
CA ALA A 33 -4.66 -11.37 13.18
C ALA A 33 -4.75 -9.98 12.52
N PHE A 34 -3.93 -9.77 11.48
CA PHE A 34 -4.18 -8.71 10.52
C PHE A 34 -3.87 -9.17 9.10
N ALA A 35 -4.51 -8.57 8.11
CA ALA A 35 -4.21 -8.79 6.72
C ALA A 35 -3.38 -7.61 6.17
N LEU A 36 -2.23 -7.91 5.58
CA LEU A 36 -1.48 -6.92 4.81
C LEU A 36 -2.04 -6.88 3.39
N THR A 37 -2.61 -5.73 3.03
CA THR A 37 -3.40 -5.55 1.80
C THR A 37 -2.94 -4.35 0.99
N ASP A 38 -1.65 -4.21 0.79
CA ASP A 38 -1.06 -3.12 0.01
C ASP A 38 -1.70 -2.98 -1.39
N HIS A 39 -1.81 -1.76 -1.89
CA HIS A 39 -2.39 -1.47 -3.20
C HIS A 39 -1.58 -2.11 -4.33
N ASP A 40 -2.22 -2.98 -5.11
CA ASP A 40 -1.72 -3.59 -6.34
C ASP A 40 -0.34 -4.27 -6.20
N THR A 41 0.07 -4.65 -4.98
CA THR A 41 1.37 -5.29 -4.72
C THR A 41 1.33 -6.27 -3.56
N THR A 42 2.12 -7.34 -3.66
CA THR A 42 2.33 -8.33 -2.59
C THR A 42 3.72 -8.24 -1.98
N ARG A 43 4.52 -7.23 -2.34
CA ARG A 43 5.96 -7.13 -1.99
C ARG A 43 6.22 -7.14 -0.49
N GLY A 44 5.32 -6.55 0.31
CA GLY A 44 5.43 -6.49 1.77
C GLY A 44 5.10 -7.79 2.49
N VAL A 45 4.36 -8.70 1.85
CA VAL A 45 3.80 -9.91 2.50
C VAL A 45 4.88 -10.79 3.11
N LYS A 46 5.95 -11.07 2.35
CA LYS A 46 7.04 -11.93 2.84
C LYS A 46 7.73 -11.35 4.07
N GLU A 47 7.97 -10.04 4.09
CA GLU A 47 8.58 -9.36 5.26
C GLU A 47 7.66 -9.45 6.48
N ALA A 48 6.35 -9.19 6.32
CA ALA A 48 5.39 -9.30 7.41
C ALA A 48 5.30 -10.72 7.97
N LEU A 49 5.26 -11.74 7.12
CA LEU A 49 5.23 -13.14 7.53
C LEU A 49 6.48 -13.53 8.33
N LEU A 50 7.67 -13.14 7.88
CA LEU A 50 8.92 -13.40 8.57
C LEU A 50 8.98 -12.68 9.93
N ALA A 51 8.53 -11.43 10.00
CA ALA A 51 8.43 -10.70 11.26
C ALA A 51 7.44 -11.38 12.22
N CYS A 52 6.28 -11.82 11.72
CA CYS A 52 5.28 -12.56 12.49
C CYS A 52 5.84 -13.88 13.07
N GLU A 53 6.57 -14.65 12.26
CA GLU A 53 7.23 -15.86 12.76
C GLU A 53 8.20 -15.55 13.91
N ASN A 54 8.93 -14.43 13.84
CA ASN A 54 9.89 -14.05 14.84
C ASN A 54 9.21 -13.63 16.17
N VAL A 55 8.16 -12.81 16.12
CA VAL A 55 7.42 -12.43 17.35
C VAL A 55 6.73 -13.64 17.97
N ASN A 56 6.19 -14.56 17.18
CA ASN A 56 5.56 -15.77 17.72
C ASN A 56 6.54 -16.73 18.41
N LYS A 57 7.82 -16.76 17.99
CA LYS A 57 8.88 -17.50 18.70
C LYS A 57 9.14 -16.94 20.10
N THR A 58 8.75 -15.69 20.40
CA THR A 58 8.86 -15.07 21.73
C THR A 58 7.61 -15.23 22.58
N GLY A 59 6.62 -15.99 22.14
CA GLY A 59 5.42 -16.35 22.89
C GLY A 59 4.17 -15.55 22.55
N HIS A 60 4.19 -14.76 21.48
CA HIS A 60 3.00 -14.13 20.94
C HIS A 60 2.20 -15.11 20.07
N GLU A 61 0.91 -14.79 19.84
CA GLU A 61 0.01 -15.57 18.97
C GLU A 61 -0.64 -14.59 17.96
N LEU A 62 0.13 -14.12 17.00
CA LEU A 62 -0.35 -13.26 15.93
C LEU A 62 -0.42 -14.05 14.62
N GLU A 63 -1.46 -13.83 13.82
CA GLU A 63 -1.56 -14.32 12.45
C GLU A 63 -1.44 -13.14 11.46
N VAL A 64 -0.54 -13.23 10.47
CA VAL A 64 -0.50 -12.34 9.32
C VAL A 64 -1.14 -13.04 8.14
N ILE A 65 -2.19 -12.44 7.60
CA ILE A 65 -2.93 -12.95 6.45
C ILE A 65 -2.37 -12.29 5.18
N PRO A 66 -1.84 -13.08 4.22
CA PRO A 66 -1.46 -12.54 2.91
C PRO A 66 -2.68 -11.96 2.20
N GLY A 67 -2.59 -10.69 1.81
CA GLY A 67 -3.69 -10.00 1.12
C GLY A 67 -3.16 -9.03 0.08
N VAL A 68 -4.07 -8.40 -0.63
CA VAL A 68 -3.83 -7.32 -1.59
C VAL A 68 -5.10 -6.51 -1.77
N GLU A 69 -4.98 -5.19 -1.95
CA GLU A 69 -6.08 -4.36 -2.42
C GLU A 69 -5.89 -4.05 -3.89
N ILE A 70 -6.75 -4.61 -4.74
CA ILE A 70 -6.69 -4.44 -6.19
C ILE A 70 -7.54 -3.23 -6.59
N SER A 71 -6.93 -2.29 -7.30
CA SER A 71 -7.62 -1.14 -7.88
C SER A 71 -8.27 -1.55 -9.19
N THR A 72 -9.59 -1.41 -9.27
CA THR A 72 -10.38 -1.74 -10.44
C THR A 72 -11.21 -0.54 -10.91
N ASN A 73 -11.75 -0.61 -12.11
CA ASN A 73 -12.68 0.40 -12.62
C ASN A 73 -13.92 -0.29 -13.15
N TYR A 74 -15.07 0.13 -12.67
CA TYR A 74 -16.36 -0.33 -13.16
C TYR A 74 -17.25 0.88 -13.47
N ASP A 75 -17.72 1.00 -14.69
CA ASP A 75 -18.57 2.10 -15.16
C ASP A 75 -18.01 3.49 -14.80
N ASN A 76 -16.71 3.71 -15.11
CA ASN A 76 -15.94 4.91 -14.79
C ASN A 76 -15.83 5.24 -13.30
N THR A 77 -16.21 4.31 -12.42
CA THR A 77 -16.03 4.43 -10.98
C THR A 77 -14.88 3.54 -10.53
N GLU A 78 -13.93 4.10 -9.80
CA GLU A 78 -12.85 3.31 -9.19
C GLU A 78 -13.41 2.51 -8.02
N ILE A 79 -13.19 1.20 -8.05
CA ILE A 79 -13.61 0.26 -7.02
C ILE A 79 -12.36 -0.49 -6.54
N HIS A 80 -12.19 -0.58 -5.25
CA HIS A 80 -11.12 -1.37 -4.65
C HIS A 80 -11.65 -2.70 -4.15
N VAL A 81 -10.95 -3.77 -4.48
CA VAL A 81 -11.31 -5.13 -4.09
C VAL A 81 -10.20 -5.70 -3.23
N VAL A 82 -10.54 -6.04 -1.98
CA VAL A 82 -9.59 -6.68 -1.07
C VAL A 82 -9.63 -8.20 -1.26
N GLY A 83 -8.50 -8.76 -1.67
CA GLY A 83 -8.26 -10.20 -1.71
C GLY A 83 -7.53 -10.63 -0.44
N LEU A 84 -8.00 -11.70 0.20
CA LEU A 84 -7.37 -12.28 1.39
C LEU A 84 -6.97 -13.73 1.11
N PHE A 85 -5.98 -14.24 1.88
CA PHE A 85 -5.45 -15.60 1.75
C PHE A 85 -4.93 -15.92 0.34
N ILE A 86 -4.33 -14.90 -0.30
CA ILE A 86 -3.77 -15.03 -1.64
C ILE A 86 -2.47 -15.85 -1.63
N ASP A 87 -2.18 -16.54 -2.74
CA ASP A 87 -0.84 -17.07 -3.00
C ASP A 87 0.05 -15.95 -3.56
N TYR A 88 0.77 -15.27 -2.66
CA TYR A 88 1.67 -14.18 -3.01
C TYR A 88 2.91 -14.63 -3.80
N ASN A 89 3.17 -15.94 -3.92
CA ASN A 89 4.24 -16.50 -4.75
C ASN A 89 3.75 -16.90 -6.16
N ASP A 90 2.45 -16.85 -6.43
CA ASP A 90 1.92 -17.19 -7.74
C ASP A 90 2.42 -16.22 -8.82
N ASN A 91 3.10 -16.75 -9.84
CA ASN A 91 3.74 -15.97 -10.89
C ASN A 91 2.73 -15.29 -11.82
N GLU A 92 1.61 -15.94 -12.11
CA GLU A 92 0.58 -15.41 -12.99
C GLU A 92 -0.13 -14.24 -12.29
N PHE A 93 -0.46 -14.41 -11.02
CA PHE A 93 -1.03 -13.34 -10.20
C PHE A 93 -0.09 -12.14 -10.07
N ASN A 94 1.19 -12.37 -9.79
CA ASN A 94 2.18 -11.29 -9.72
C ASN A 94 2.38 -10.60 -11.09
N SER A 95 2.31 -11.34 -12.20
CA SER A 95 2.34 -10.75 -13.54
C SER A 95 1.11 -9.89 -13.82
N PHE A 96 -0.06 -10.28 -13.34
CA PHE A 96 -1.28 -9.46 -13.39
C PHE A 96 -1.09 -8.16 -12.59
N LEU A 97 -0.61 -8.22 -11.34
CA LEU A 97 -0.37 -7.03 -10.52
C LEU A 97 0.64 -6.08 -11.17
N ASN A 98 1.71 -6.60 -11.77
CA ASN A 98 2.69 -5.78 -12.49
C ASN A 98 2.08 -5.01 -13.68
N LYS A 99 1.11 -5.59 -14.37
CA LYS A 99 0.35 -4.87 -15.42
C LYS A 99 -0.52 -3.75 -14.84
N GLN A 100 -1.15 -3.98 -13.67
CA GLN A 100 -1.89 -2.94 -12.96
C GLN A 100 -0.97 -1.78 -12.54
N LEU A 101 0.21 -2.09 -12.01
CA LEU A 101 1.22 -1.08 -11.66
C LEU A 101 1.61 -0.23 -12.87
N SER A 102 1.87 -0.84 -14.02
CA SER A 102 2.20 -0.08 -15.26
C SER A 102 1.08 0.87 -15.68
N SER A 103 -0.17 0.43 -15.58
CA SER A 103 -1.35 1.27 -15.89
C SER A 103 -1.48 2.43 -14.88
N ARG A 104 -1.18 2.16 -13.61
CA ARG A 104 -1.16 3.17 -12.55
C ARG A 104 -0.08 4.22 -12.80
N ASP A 105 1.12 3.80 -13.21
CA ASP A 105 2.21 4.72 -13.55
C ASP A 105 1.82 5.69 -14.66
N GLU A 106 1.20 5.19 -15.72
CA GLU A 106 0.70 6.03 -16.81
C GLU A 106 -0.41 7.01 -16.34
N ARG A 107 -1.30 6.54 -15.44
CA ARG A 107 -2.29 7.42 -14.81
C ARG A 107 -1.60 8.52 -13.98
N ASN A 108 -0.62 8.16 -13.18
CA ASN A 108 0.09 9.08 -12.28
C ASN A 108 0.88 10.14 -13.05
N LYS A 109 1.51 9.78 -14.18
CA LYS A 109 2.14 10.76 -15.10
C LYS A 109 1.13 11.80 -15.59
N ARG A 110 -0.07 11.34 -16.05
CA ARG A 110 -1.14 12.25 -16.47
C ARG A 110 -1.66 13.14 -15.33
N VAL A 111 -1.66 12.65 -14.10
CA VAL A 111 -2.01 13.47 -12.91
C VAL A 111 -0.97 14.56 -12.70
N CYS A 112 0.33 14.25 -12.79
CA CYS A 112 1.41 15.26 -12.71
C CYS A 112 1.26 16.33 -13.81
N GLU A 113 1.01 15.93 -15.06
CA GLU A 113 0.77 16.87 -16.17
C GLU A 113 -0.39 17.83 -15.88
N ARG A 114 -1.49 17.32 -15.29
CA ARG A 114 -2.63 18.17 -14.89
C ARG A 114 -2.25 19.17 -13.82
N PHE A 115 -1.46 18.78 -12.81
CA PHE A 115 -0.95 19.68 -11.79
C PHE A 115 -0.07 20.77 -12.40
N GLN A 116 0.83 20.42 -13.30
CA GLN A 116 1.69 21.38 -13.99
C GLN A 116 0.89 22.39 -14.81
N ASN A 117 -0.18 21.95 -15.49
CA ASN A 117 -1.06 22.83 -16.27
C ASN A 117 -1.79 23.88 -15.43
N ILE A 118 -1.94 23.67 -14.12
CA ILE A 118 -2.52 24.63 -13.19
C ILE A 118 -1.46 25.35 -12.32
N GLY A 119 -0.18 25.23 -12.69
CA GLY A 119 0.91 25.94 -12.02
C GLY A 119 1.50 25.24 -10.79
N ILE A 120 1.10 23.99 -10.50
CA ILE A 120 1.65 23.19 -9.41
C ILE A 120 2.77 22.31 -9.95
N ASN A 121 4.00 22.60 -9.55
CA ASN A 121 5.18 21.91 -10.09
C ASN A 121 5.44 20.58 -9.35
N ILE A 122 4.74 19.52 -9.76
CA ILE A 122 4.95 18.13 -9.34
C ILE A 122 5.25 17.31 -10.58
N THR A 123 6.38 16.60 -10.59
CA THR A 123 6.72 15.65 -11.65
C THR A 123 6.59 14.21 -11.15
N TYR A 124 6.38 13.26 -12.07
CA TYR A 124 6.35 11.85 -11.68
C TYR A 124 7.73 11.37 -11.19
N GLU A 125 8.81 11.94 -11.71
CA GLU A 125 10.17 11.67 -11.24
C GLU A 125 10.37 12.13 -9.79
N ASP A 126 9.84 13.30 -9.40
CA ASP A 126 9.87 13.76 -8.01
C ASP A 126 9.09 12.84 -7.07
N MET A 127 7.96 12.31 -7.54
CA MET A 127 7.19 11.32 -6.78
C MET A 127 8.00 10.05 -6.57
N LEU A 128 8.64 9.51 -7.60
CA LEU A 128 9.50 8.32 -7.48
C LEU A 128 10.70 8.57 -6.55
N LYS A 129 11.33 9.73 -6.61
CA LYS A 129 12.42 10.09 -5.70
C LYS A 129 11.97 10.19 -4.25
N THR A 130 10.75 10.66 -4.01
CA THR A 130 10.21 10.88 -2.66
C THR A 130 9.75 9.57 -2.01
N TYR A 131 9.10 8.71 -2.77
CA TYR A 131 8.41 7.52 -2.25
C TYR A 131 9.12 6.20 -2.62
N GLY A 132 10.20 6.26 -3.41
CA GLY A 132 11.00 5.09 -3.79
C GLY A 132 10.18 4.05 -4.55
N ASP A 133 10.26 2.81 -4.09
CA ASP A 133 9.58 1.67 -4.70
C ASP A 133 8.10 1.50 -4.28
N ALA A 134 7.57 2.41 -3.44
CA ALA A 134 6.17 2.35 -3.02
C ALA A 134 5.22 2.49 -4.21
N VAL A 135 4.09 1.81 -4.15
CA VAL A 135 3.00 2.01 -5.12
C VAL A 135 2.39 3.40 -4.90
N ILE A 136 2.63 4.31 -5.84
CA ILE A 136 2.15 5.69 -5.71
C ILE A 136 0.64 5.76 -5.86
N THR A 137 -0.03 6.24 -4.80
CA THR A 137 -1.48 6.40 -4.70
C THR A 137 -1.88 7.87 -4.64
N ARG A 138 -3.19 8.14 -4.53
CA ARG A 138 -3.71 9.50 -4.30
C ARG A 138 -3.24 10.09 -2.96
N ALA A 139 -3.05 9.27 -1.94
CA ALA A 139 -2.55 9.71 -0.64
C ALA A 139 -1.16 10.35 -0.78
N HIS A 140 -0.26 9.76 -1.56
CA HIS A 140 1.06 10.32 -1.84
C HIS A 140 0.99 11.67 -2.55
N PHE A 141 0.06 11.84 -3.49
CA PHE A 141 -0.15 13.15 -4.13
C PHE A 141 -0.67 14.18 -3.13
N ALA A 142 -1.61 13.81 -2.25
CA ALA A 142 -2.10 14.70 -1.20
C ALA A 142 -0.96 15.12 -0.26
N ASP A 143 -0.12 14.18 0.19
CA ASP A 143 1.06 14.49 1.00
C ASP A 143 2.04 15.41 0.30
N ARG A 144 2.29 15.16 -0.98
CA ARG A 144 3.19 16.00 -1.76
C ARG A 144 2.67 17.41 -1.91
N LEU A 145 1.37 17.58 -2.15
CA LEU A 145 0.72 18.89 -2.24
C LEU A 145 0.84 19.68 -0.93
N VAL A 146 0.63 19.03 0.22
CA VAL A 146 0.86 19.61 1.54
C VAL A 146 2.33 19.97 1.73
N ALA A 147 3.24 19.06 1.42
CA ALA A 147 4.68 19.24 1.61
C ALA A 147 5.26 20.41 0.82
N ILE A 148 4.73 20.71 -0.36
CA ILE A 148 5.15 21.87 -1.19
C ILE A 148 4.35 23.15 -0.90
N GLY A 149 3.42 23.12 0.07
CA GLY A 149 2.59 24.25 0.45
C GLY A 149 1.51 24.63 -0.57
N ALA A 150 1.16 23.75 -1.51
CA ALA A 150 0.10 24.00 -2.49
C ALA A 150 -1.30 23.93 -1.86
N VAL A 151 -1.45 23.17 -0.77
CA VAL A 151 -2.66 23.06 0.05
C VAL A 151 -2.27 23.05 1.54
N GLY A 152 -3.21 23.38 2.43
CA GLY A 152 -2.94 23.47 3.88
C GLY A 152 -2.96 22.13 4.59
N ASP A 153 -3.77 21.21 4.13
CA ASP A 153 -3.95 19.86 4.67
C ASP A 153 -4.36 18.85 3.58
N ARG A 154 -4.58 17.60 3.96
CA ARG A 154 -4.98 16.51 3.02
C ARG A 154 -6.47 16.55 2.63
N ASN A 155 -7.30 17.37 3.29
CA ASN A 155 -8.76 17.43 3.11
C ASN A 155 -9.19 18.59 2.22
#